data_5837b8fddf347d5d8115ad1d837a49a7
#
_entry.id   5837b8fddf347d5d8115ad1d837a49a7
#
_cell.length_a   1.000
_cell.length_b   1.000
_cell.length_c   1.000
_cell.angle_alpha   90.00
_cell.angle_beta   90.00
_cell.angle_gamma   90.00
#
_symmetry.space_group_name_H-M   'P 1'
#
loop_
_entity.id
_entity.type
_entity.pdbx_description
1 polymer ?
#
loop_
_entity_poly.entity_id
_entity_poly.type
_entity_poly.pdbx_seq_one_letter_code
_entity_poly.pdbx_strand_id
1 'polypeptide(L)'
;MTVKRMDNAGIVVEDIDAAIELFTELGLELEGRAPIEGDWADGVTGLRDMRVEMAMMRTPDGHSRLEMSRFLAPPVVADHRSAPVNALGYLRVMLVERPEGCVLAG
;
A
#
# COMPACT_ATOMS: atom_id res chain seq x y z
N MET A 1 -8.51 -23.90 9.63
CA MET A 1 -8.30 -23.09 8.43
C MET A 1 -6.83 -22.75 8.28
N THR A 2 -6.29 -22.87 7.09
CA THR A 2 -4.87 -22.62 6.82
C THR A 2 -4.72 -21.50 5.80
N VAL A 3 -3.91 -20.50 6.13
CA VAL A 3 -3.58 -19.42 5.20
C VAL A 3 -2.74 -20.00 4.07
N LYS A 4 -3.06 -19.63 2.83
CA LYS A 4 -2.36 -20.12 1.63
C LYS A 4 -1.25 -19.19 1.19
N ARG A 5 -1.46 -17.89 1.32
CA ARG A 5 -0.48 -16.89 0.90
C ARG A 5 -0.86 -15.52 1.47
N MET A 6 0.06 -14.61 1.41
CA MET A 6 -0.22 -13.19 1.63
C MET A 6 -0.42 -12.55 0.26
N ASP A 7 -1.59 -11.98 0.02
CA ASP A 7 -1.91 -11.41 -1.29
C ASP A 7 -1.23 -10.07 -1.52
N ASN A 8 -1.37 -9.16 -0.57
CA ASN A 8 -0.75 -7.85 -0.68
C ASN A 8 -0.51 -7.24 0.70
N ALA A 9 0.32 -6.19 0.73
CA ALA A 9 0.47 -5.31 1.86
C ALA A 9 -0.02 -3.93 1.45
N GLY A 10 -0.73 -3.25 2.33
CA GLY A 10 -1.32 -1.95 2.02
C GLY A 10 -0.59 -0.80 2.71
N ILE A 11 -0.42 0.31 1.98
CA ILE A 11 0.07 1.56 2.55
C ILE A 11 -0.84 2.71 2.13
N VAL A 12 -1.00 3.67 3.01
CA VAL A 12 -1.73 4.90 2.72
C VAL A 12 -0.71 5.96 2.35
N VAL A 13 -0.91 6.61 1.20
CA VAL A 13 0.01 7.62 0.68
C VAL A 13 -0.72 8.93 0.47
N GLU A 14 0.03 10.00 0.48
CA GLU A 14 -0.50 11.34 0.26
C GLU A 14 -0.57 11.68 -1.24
N ASP A 15 0.44 11.25 -2.00
CA ASP A 15 0.55 11.49 -3.44
C ASP A 15 0.74 10.14 -4.14
N ILE A 16 -0.34 9.64 -4.72
CA ILE A 16 -0.32 8.32 -5.33
C ILE A 16 0.51 8.28 -6.62
N ASP A 17 0.53 9.37 -7.39
CA ASP A 17 1.33 9.42 -8.61
C ASP A 17 2.83 9.37 -8.30
N ALA A 18 3.26 10.10 -7.29
CA ALA A 18 4.66 10.07 -6.84
C ALA A 18 5.02 8.69 -6.30
N ALA A 19 4.11 8.03 -5.57
CA ALA A 19 4.34 6.69 -5.05
C ALA A 19 4.46 5.67 -6.19
N ILE A 20 3.59 5.74 -7.20
CA ILE A 20 3.66 4.87 -8.37
C ILE A 20 5.01 5.06 -9.09
N GLU A 21 5.43 6.30 -9.27
CA GLU A 21 6.70 6.62 -9.90
C GLU A 21 7.88 6.01 -9.14
N LEU A 22 7.90 6.17 -7.82
CA LEU A 22 8.96 5.62 -6.97
C LEU A 22 9.05 4.10 -7.12
N PHE A 23 7.94 3.40 -6.96
CA PHE A 23 7.95 1.95 -7.01
C PHE A 23 8.20 1.42 -8.42
N THR A 24 7.79 2.16 -9.44
CA THR A 24 8.15 1.82 -10.83
C THR A 24 9.65 1.90 -11.05
N GLU A 25 10.30 2.92 -10.51
CA GLU A 25 11.76 3.05 -10.58
C GLU A 25 12.47 1.91 -9.85
N LEU A 26 11.85 1.39 -8.79
CA LEU A 26 12.39 0.24 -8.05
C LEU A 26 12.12 -1.10 -8.75
N GLY A 27 11.41 -1.09 -9.87
CA GLY A 27 11.18 -2.29 -10.65
C GLY A 27 9.80 -2.93 -10.50
N LEU A 28 8.93 -2.38 -9.66
CA LEU A 28 7.56 -2.87 -9.57
C LEU A 28 6.76 -2.44 -10.80
N GLU A 29 5.75 -3.22 -11.14
CA GLU A 29 4.88 -2.93 -12.27
C GLU A 29 3.51 -2.52 -11.77
N LEU A 30 2.96 -1.46 -12.36
CA LEU A 30 1.59 -1.04 -12.07
C LEU A 30 0.63 -2.06 -12.68
N GLU A 31 -0.11 -2.74 -11.82
CA GLU A 31 -1.09 -3.74 -12.23
C GLU A 31 -2.45 -3.10 -12.52
N GLY A 32 -2.81 -2.06 -11.79
CA GLY A 32 -4.05 -1.35 -12.00
C GLY A 32 -4.23 -0.17 -11.06
N ARG A 33 -5.14 0.73 -11.44
CA ARG A 33 -5.61 1.87 -10.62
C ARG A 33 -7.11 1.91 -10.72
N ALA A 34 -7.77 2.21 -9.60
CA ALA A 34 -9.22 2.36 -9.59
C ALA A 34 -9.67 3.19 -8.41
N PRO A 35 -10.78 3.94 -8.54
CA PRO A 35 -11.44 4.51 -7.38
C PRO A 35 -12.18 3.40 -6.63
N ILE A 36 -12.16 3.49 -5.31
CA ILE A 36 -12.91 2.59 -4.43
C ILE A 36 -13.87 3.43 -3.62
N GLU A 37 -15.16 3.16 -3.76
CA GLU A 37 -16.20 3.86 -3.04
C GLU A 37 -17.46 3.00 -2.96
N GLY A 38 -18.43 3.40 -2.15
CA GLY A 38 -19.70 2.71 -2.04
C GLY A 38 -19.86 1.98 -0.71
N ASP A 39 -21.09 1.48 -0.49
CA ASP A 39 -21.48 0.89 0.78
C ASP A 39 -20.65 -0.32 1.18
N TRP A 40 -20.25 -1.13 0.22
CA TRP A 40 -19.45 -2.32 0.53
C TRP A 40 -18.06 -1.95 1.05
N ALA A 41 -17.46 -0.89 0.50
CA ALA A 41 -16.17 -0.40 0.97
C ALA A 41 -16.29 0.18 2.38
N ASP A 42 -17.38 0.93 2.64
CA ASP A 42 -17.68 1.45 3.96
C ASP A 42 -17.84 0.32 4.98
N GLY A 43 -18.49 -0.76 4.59
CA GLY A 43 -18.68 -1.92 5.44
C GLY A 43 -17.38 -2.64 5.79
N VAL A 44 -16.45 -2.70 4.84
CA VAL A 44 -15.15 -3.37 5.06
C VAL A 44 -14.24 -2.55 5.98
N THR A 45 -14.24 -1.22 5.82
CA THR A 45 -13.33 -0.34 6.57
C THR A 45 -13.92 0.25 7.84
N GLY A 46 -15.25 0.23 7.96
CA GLY A 46 -15.95 0.90 9.07
C GLY A 46 -16.04 2.42 8.92
N LEU A 47 -15.61 2.96 7.80
CA LEU A 47 -15.69 4.40 7.52
C LEU A 47 -16.92 4.70 6.69
N ARG A 48 -17.50 5.89 6.88
CA ARG A 48 -18.66 6.34 6.11
C ARG A 48 -18.24 7.17 4.92
N ASP A 49 -18.98 7.04 3.82
CA ASP A 49 -18.76 7.83 2.61
C ASP A 49 -17.30 7.77 2.14
N MET A 50 -16.73 6.57 2.23
CA MET A 50 -15.33 6.37 1.86
C MET A 50 -15.13 6.54 0.37
N ARG A 51 -14.15 7.35 0.01
CA ARG A 51 -13.64 7.46 -1.36
C ARG A 51 -12.13 7.39 -1.32
N VAL A 52 -11.59 6.42 -2.01
CA VAL A 52 -10.15 6.15 -2.01
C VAL A 52 -9.72 5.94 -3.45
N GLU A 53 -8.61 6.54 -3.82
CA GLU A 53 -7.92 6.20 -5.04
C GLU A 53 -6.92 5.10 -4.70
N MET A 54 -6.99 3.98 -5.41
CA MET A 54 -6.16 2.82 -5.14
C MET A 54 -5.30 2.47 -6.34
N ALA A 55 -4.06 2.07 -6.08
CA ALA A 55 -3.17 1.52 -7.10
C ALA A 55 -2.58 0.23 -6.58
N MET A 56 -2.49 -0.77 -7.44
CA MET A 56 -1.89 -2.05 -7.12
C MET A 56 -0.60 -2.20 -7.92
N MET A 57 0.51 -2.39 -7.21
CA MET A 57 1.81 -2.64 -7.81
C MET A 57 2.19 -4.09 -7.59
N ARG A 58 2.86 -4.69 -8.56
CA ARG A 58 3.28 -6.08 -8.51
C ARG A 58 4.78 -6.17 -8.61
N THR A 59 5.40 -7.08 -7.84
CA THR A 59 6.82 -7.36 -7.98
C THR A 59 7.08 -8.11 -9.29
N PRO A 60 8.28 -7.95 -9.89
CA PRO A 60 8.59 -8.59 -11.18
C PRO A 60 8.43 -10.11 -11.17
N ASP A 61 8.67 -10.76 -10.04
CA ASP A 61 8.49 -12.20 -9.92
C ASP A 61 7.02 -12.63 -9.85
N GLY A 62 6.09 -11.68 -9.71
CA GLY A 62 4.67 -11.95 -9.66
C GLY A 62 4.17 -12.52 -8.34
N HIS A 63 5.03 -12.65 -7.33
CA HIS A 63 4.66 -13.28 -6.07
C HIS A 63 4.07 -12.33 -5.03
N SER A 64 4.33 -11.05 -5.14
CA SER A 64 3.89 -10.07 -4.14
C SER A 64 3.28 -8.84 -4.78
N ARG A 65 2.38 -8.22 -4.03
CA ARG A 65 1.74 -6.97 -4.44
C ARG A 65 1.82 -5.96 -3.33
N LEU A 66 1.82 -4.70 -3.73
CA LEU A 66 1.74 -3.56 -2.82
C LEU A 66 0.51 -2.75 -3.22
N GLU A 67 -0.43 -2.60 -2.27
CA GLU A 67 -1.63 -1.80 -2.49
C GLU A 67 -1.39 -0.42 -1.91
N MET A 68 -1.52 0.62 -2.75
CA MET A 68 -1.38 1.99 -2.32
C MET A 68 -2.74 2.66 -2.35
N SER A 69 -3.07 3.41 -1.30
CA SER A 69 -4.35 4.08 -1.17
C SER A 69 -4.13 5.54 -0.82
N ARG A 70 -4.84 6.43 -1.54
CA ARG A 70 -4.92 7.84 -1.21
C ARG A 70 -6.35 8.13 -0.83
N PHE A 71 -6.57 8.56 0.41
CA PHE A 71 -7.91 8.87 0.90
C PHE A 71 -8.35 10.25 0.41
N LEU A 72 -9.46 10.26 -0.32
CA LEU A 72 -10.13 11.48 -0.75
C LEU A 72 -11.22 11.86 0.25
N ALA A 73 -11.85 10.86 0.86
CA ALA A 73 -12.84 11.04 1.92
C ALA A 73 -12.96 9.73 2.71
N PRO A 74 -13.08 9.75 4.05
CA PRO A 74 -12.82 10.92 4.89
C PRO A 74 -11.35 11.34 4.86
N PRO A 75 -11.01 12.56 5.34
CA PRO A 75 -9.62 13.00 5.38
C PRO A 75 -8.75 12.07 6.23
N VAL A 76 -7.47 12.01 5.92
CA VAL A 76 -6.52 11.28 6.77
C VAL A 76 -6.47 11.91 8.16
N VAL A 77 -6.39 11.06 9.18
CA VAL A 77 -6.51 11.51 10.58
C VAL A 77 -5.18 11.42 11.35
N ALA A 78 -4.19 10.76 10.79
CA ALA A 78 -2.91 10.59 11.46
C ALA A 78 -1.79 10.46 10.43
N ASP A 79 -0.58 10.85 10.85
CA ASP A 79 0.62 10.72 10.05
C ASP A 79 1.65 9.94 10.86
N HIS A 80 1.95 8.73 10.42
CA HIS A 80 2.88 7.83 11.11
C HIS A 80 4.32 7.93 10.59
N ARG A 81 4.60 8.84 9.65
CA ARG A 81 5.93 8.99 9.08
C ARG A 81 6.99 9.39 10.11
N SER A 82 6.56 10.08 11.15
CA SER A 82 7.45 10.51 12.23
C SER A 82 7.50 9.54 13.42
N ALA A 83 6.77 8.43 13.35
CA ALA A 83 6.76 7.45 14.43
C ALA A 83 8.14 6.79 14.58
N PRO A 84 8.60 6.55 15.82
CA PRO A 84 9.86 5.86 16.02
C PRO A 84 9.78 4.41 15.54
N VAL A 85 10.93 3.85 15.19
CA VAL A 85 10.98 2.48 14.62
C VAL A 85 10.50 1.41 15.60
N ASN A 86 10.44 1.70 16.88
CA ASN A 86 9.95 0.79 17.90
C ASN A 86 8.51 1.06 18.33
N ALA A 87 7.77 1.87 17.58
CA ALA A 87 6.34 2.03 17.82
C ALA A 87 5.61 0.74 17.47
N LEU A 88 4.54 0.44 18.20
CA LEU A 88 3.70 -0.71 17.89
C LEU A 88 2.98 -0.50 16.56
N GLY A 89 2.84 -1.57 15.80
CA GLY A 89 2.13 -1.58 14.54
C GLY A 89 3.05 -1.91 13.37
N TYR A 90 2.47 -1.84 12.17
CA TYR A 90 3.18 -2.14 10.94
C TYR A 90 3.88 -0.88 10.43
N LEU A 91 5.19 -0.92 10.29
CA LEU A 91 5.97 0.28 10.00
C LEU A 91 6.78 0.24 8.71
N ARG A 92 6.95 -0.91 8.08
CA ARG A 92 7.86 -0.97 6.93
C ARG A 92 7.56 -2.08 5.95
N VAL A 93 8.03 -1.87 4.72
CA VAL A 93 8.10 -2.88 3.66
C VAL A 93 9.57 -3.06 3.30
N MET A 94 9.99 -4.31 3.16
CA MET A 94 11.35 -4.63 2.73
C MET A 94 11.30 -5.19 1.32
N LEU A 95 12.08 -4.60 0.44
CA LEU A 95 12.23 -5.05 -0.95
C LEU A 95 13.63 -5.60 -1.13
N VAL A 96 13.75 -6.69 -1.86
CA VAL A 96 15.03 -7.34 -2.13
C VAL A 96 15.37 -7.13 -3.60
N GLU A 97 16.49 -6.48 -3.85
CA GLU A 97 16.98 -6.23 -5.18
C GLU A 97 17.71 -7.46 -5.75
N ARG A 98 18.43 -8.15 -4.89
CA ARG A 98 19.20 -9.35 -5.24
C ARG A 98 19.39 -10.18 -3.96
N PRO A 99 19.84 -11.45 -4.07
CA PRO A 99 19.92 -12.32 -2.90
C PRO A 99 20.65 -11.74 -1.70
N GLU A 100 21.70 -10.94 -1.92
CA GLU A 100 22.52 -10.36 -0.86
C GLU A 100 22.25 -8.88 -0.59
N GLY A 101 21.30 -8.28 -1.29
CA GLY A 101 20.99 -6.86 -1.13
C GLY A 101 19.52 -6.62 -0.92
N CYS A 102 19.18 -5.59 -0.15
CA CYS A 102 17.79 -5.20 0.07
C CYS A 102 17.60 -3.68 0.10
N VAL A 103 16.39 -3.24 -0.22
CA VAL A 103 15.95 -1.85 -0.13
C VAL A 103 14.80 -1.80 0.85
N LEU A 104 14.79 -0.80 1.73
CA LEU A 104 13.68 -0.56 2.65
C LEU A 104 12.83 0.61 2.14
N ALA A 105 11.51 0.40 2.14
CA ALA A 105 10.53 1.43 1.80
C ALA A 105 9.30 1.26 2.71
N GLY A 106 8.74 2.37 3.15
CA GLY A 106 7.57 2.24 4.03
C GLY A 106 7.05 3.53 4.55
#